data_a810d5faf89f4a8392c60d4cdfe4f8dc
#
_entry.id   a810d5faf89f4a8392c60d4cdfe4f8dc
#
_cell.length_a   1.000
_cell.length_b   1.000
_cell.length_c   1.000
_cell.angle_alpha   90.00
_cell.angle_beta   90.00
_cell.angle_gamma   90.00
#
_symmetry.space_group_name_H-M   'P 1'
#
loop_
_entity.id
_entity.type
_entity.pdbx_description
1 polymer ?
#
loop_
_entity_poly.entity_id
_entity_poly.type
_entity_poly.pdbx_seq_one_letter_code
_entity_poly.pdbx_strand_id
1 'polypeptide(L)'
;MRCRTSSTSCIFSQLCTCWFAKGGRLRYEGPIYRPPSEADSLLIQATVGCPYNKCSFCMVYKRGPLFRVRPVHEICEDLDAACDLYNGKARSLFLPAGNTIAMPTEDLAAVCRYGAVKFPGLQRITVYGSSPYIVKKGPAELAVLREAGLSRVHVGFESGDDETLRRVMKGTRASEQIQAGRMVKAAGIQLSLYVILGLGGIERSRVHALKTAEAINAIEPDFVRLRTLVPKINTLLLHQIKKGRFRLLSPSQTLMETRWMLENLDCHTMLASDHYTNYLDLSGRLPEDKGRLLDAVDRALEWEPSRFRPFFIGTQ
;
A
#
# COMPACT_ATOMS: atom_id res chain seq x y z
N MET A 1 -9.16 -45.08 11.78
CA MET A 1 -7.91 -44.36 12.02
C MET A 1 -8.20 -42.89 11.98
N ARG A 2 -8.15 -42.21 13.11
CA ARG A 2 -8.44 -40.78 13.24
C ARG A 2 -7.14 -39.99 12.98
N CYS A 3 -7.09 -39.14 11.96
CA CYS A 3 -6.00 -38.21 11.75
C CYS A 3 -6.34 -36.91 12.48
N ARG A 4 -5.52 -36.55 13.47
CA ARG A 4 -5.62 -35.31 14.24
C ARG A 4 -5.07 -34.16 13.39
N THR A 5 -5.84 -33.13 13.21
CA THR A 5 -5.45 -31.87 12.62
C THR A 5 -4.64 -31.06 13.63
N SER A 6 -3.36 -30.85 13.39
CA SER A 6 -2.55 -29.82 14.05
C SER A 6 -2.56 -28.58 13.17
N SER A 7 -3.22 -27.54 13.68
CA SER A 7 -3.15 -26.17 13.16
C SER A 7 -1.76 -25.59 13.40
N THR A 8 -0.99 -25.39 12.37
CA THR A 8 0.20 -24.52 12.44
C THR A 8 0.37 -23.79 11.11
N SER A 9 0.05 -22.49 11.13
CA SER A 9 0.56 -21.36 10.34
C SER A 9 1.19 -21.69 8.98
N CYS A 10 0.42 -21.55 7.91
CA CYS A 10 0.93 -21.31 6.56
C CYS A 10 0.86 -19.81 6.24
N ILE A 11 1.82 -19.04 6.77
CA ILE A 11 2.11 -17.67 6.33
C ILE A 11 3.43 -17.76 5.57
N PHE A 12 3.40 -18.24 4.32
CA PHE A 12 4.57 -18.10 3.45
C PHE A 12 4.19 -18.06 1.98
N SER A 13 4.66 -16.98 1.31
CA SER A 13 4.93 -16.85 -0.12
C SER A 13 3.83 -17.35 -1.07
N GLN A 14 2.84 -16.52 -1.35
CA GLN A 14 2.08 -16.68 -2.58
C GLN A 14 2.83 -16.03 -3.77
N LEU A 15 3.86 -16.71 -4.25
CA LEU A 15 4.17 -16.70 -5.65
C LEU A 15 2.94 -17.34 -6.33
N CYS A 16 2.17 -16.55 -7.07
CA CYS A 16 1.04 -17.05 -7.84
C CYS A 16 1.58 -17.93 -8.95
N THR A 17 1.83 -19.21 -8.66
CA THR A 17 1.96 -20.26 -9.67
C THR A 17 0.59 -20.42 -10.31
N CYS A 18 0.54 -20.34 -11.64
CA CYS A 18 -0.65 -20.47 -12.44
C CYS A 18 -1.56 -21.62 -12.00
N TRP A 19 -2.72 -21.30 -11.43
CA TRP A 19 -3.78 -22.27 -11.21
C TRP A 19 -4.46 -22.55 -12.56
N PHE A 20 -4.33 -23.80 -13.03
CA PHE A 20 -5.07 -24.30 -14.18
C PHE A 20 -6.48 -24.67 -13.72
N ALA A 21 -7.48 -23.86 -14.08
CA ALA A 21 -8.88 -24.27 -14.04
C ALA A 21 -9.39 -24.45 -15.48
N LYS A 22 -10.30 -25.39 -15.66
CA LYS A 22 -11.02 -25.60 -16.93
C LYS A 22 -11.86 -24.35 -17.22
N GLY A 23 -11.44 -23.53 -18.21
CA GLY A 23 -12.12 -22.29 -18.63
C GLY A 23 -11.23 -21.07 -18.35
N GLY A 24 -10.70 -20.42 -19.35
CA GLY A 24 -10.01 -19.13 -19.34
C GLY A 24 -8.84 -18.97 -18.35
N ARG A 25 -7.66 -18.59 -18.85
CA ARG A 25 -6.47 -18.40 -18.04
C ARG A 25 -6.36 -16.92 -17.63
N LEU A 26 -6.41 -16.59 -16.32
CA LEU A 26 -6.07 -15.26 -15.85
C LEU A 26 -4.57 -14.97 -16.11
N ARG A 27 -4.28 -13.79 -16.66
CA ARG A 27 -2.93 -13.40 -17.07
C ARG A 27 -2.29 -12.54 -16.00
N TYR A 28 -1.13 -12.99 -15.49
CA TYR A 28 -0.30 -12.21 -14.58
C TYR A 28 1.13 -12.17 -15.08
N GLU A 29 1.74 -11.00 -14.99
CA GLU A 29 3.11 -10.76 -15.40
C GLU A 29 3.89 -10.02 -14.31
N GLY A 30 5.02 -10.57 -13.93
CA GLY A 30 5.86 -10.05 -12.85
C GLY A 30 5.25 -10.26 -11.46
N PRO A 31 5.84 -9.62 -10.44
CA PRO A 31 5.39 -9.79 -9.07
C PRO A 31 4.07 -9.03 -8.83
N ILE A 32 3.12 -9.72 -8.23
CA ILE A 32 1.83 -9.17 -7.82
C ILE A 32 1.80 -9.08 -6.29
N TYR A 33 1.63 -7.89 -5.77
CA TYR A 33 1.50 -7.63 -4.34
C TYR A 33 0.11 -7.07 -4.04
N ARG A 34 -0.45 -7.53 -2.94
CA ARG A 34 -1.69 -6.99 -2.39
C ARG A 34 -1.55 -6.75 -0.89
N PRO A 35 -2.18 -5.70 -0.34
CA PRO A 35 -2.21 -5.47 1.09
C PRO A 35 -3.17 -6.44 1.79
N PRO A 36 -3.03 -6.65 3.12
CA PRO A 36 -3.97 -7.48 3.90
C PRO A 36 -5.44 -7.10 3.69
N SER A 37 -5.73 -5.81 3.55
CA SER A 37 -7.09 -5.30 3.30
C SER A 37 -7.71 -5.71 1.96
N GLU A 38 -6.92 -6.26 1.05
CA GLU A 38 -7.36 -6.77 -0.26
C GLU A 38 -7.17 -8.30 -0.35
N ALA A 39 -7.01 -9.00 0.81
CA ALA A 39 -6.80 -10.44 0.83
C ALA A 39 -7.89 -11.22 0.08
N ASP A 40 -9.14 -10.80 0.25
CA ASP A 40 -10.32 -11.45 -0.35
C ASP A 40 -10.77 -10.81 -1.68
N SER A 41 -10.02 -9.83 -2.19
CA SER A 41 -10.36 -9.17 -3.44
C SER A 41 -10.00 -10.03 -4.64
N LEU A 42 -10.89 -10.05 -5.64
CA LEU A 42 -10.56 -10.54 -6.96
C LEU A 42 -9.41 -9.72 -7.53
N LEU A 43 -8.36 -10.38 -8.00
CA LEU A 43 -7.21 -9.71 -8.58
C LEU A 43 -7.29 -9.77 -10.11
N ILE A 44 -7.25 -8.61 -10.78
CA ILE A 44 -7.13 -8.51 -12.23
C ILE A 44 -6.03 -7.51 -12.55
N GLN A 45 -5.00 -7.95 -13.23
CA GLN A 45 -3.85 -7.10 -13.53
C GLN A 45 -4.15 -6.18 -14.73
N ALA A 46 -4.28 -4.88 -14.48
CA ALA A 46 -4.51 -3.89 -15.53
C ALA A 46 -3.21 -3.23 -16.03
N THR A 47 -2.19 -3.13 -15.17
CA THR A 47 -0.88 -2.57 -15.52
C THR A 47 0.25 -3.50 -15.08
N VAL A 48 1.41 -3.35 -15.68
CA VAL A 48 2.62 -4.11 -15.36
C VAL A 48 3.70 -3.13 -14.95
N GLY A 49 4.54 -3.48 -13.97
CA GLY A 49 5.66 -2.63 -13.55
C GLY A 49 5.26 -1.39 -12.76
N CYS A 50 6.16 -0.43 -12.68
CA CYS A 50 5.96 0.87 -12.04
C CYS A 50 6.52 1.98 -12.94
N PRO A 51 5.72 3.01 -13.30
CA PRO A 51 6.14 4.05 -14.24
C PRO A 51 7.26 4.95 -13.68
N TYR A 52 7.36 5.06 -12.36
CA TYR A 52 8.40 5.84 -11.71
C TYR A 52 9.66 5.01 -11.42
N ASN A 53 9.54 3.90 -10.75
CA ASN A 53 10.54 2.88 -10.43
C ASN A 53 11.94 3.38 -9.95
N LYS A 54 12.04 4.57 -9.34
CA LYS A 54 13.32 5.17 -8.89
C LYS A 54 13.53 5.12 -7.38
N CYS A 55 12.48 4.82 -6.56
CA CYS A 55 12.58 4.81 -5.10
C CYS A 55 13.74 3.91 -4.63
N SER A 56 14.61 4.46 -3.77
CA SER A 56 15.85 3.80 -3.32
C SER A 56 15.60 2.59 -2.40
N PHE A 57 14.43 2.52 -1.77
CA PHE A 57 14.03 1.45 -0.85
C PHE A 57 13.21 0.33 -1.52
N CYS A 58 12.67 0.58 -2.72
CA CYS A 58 11.80 -0.36 -3.40
C CYS A 58 12.59 -1.29 -4.31
N MET A 59 12.34 -2.60 -4.23
CA MET A 59 12.95 -3.60 -5.10
C MET A 59 11.99 -4.19 -6.13
N VAL A 60 10.68 -3.98 -5.95
CA VAL A 60 9.60 -4.76 -6.60
C VAL A 60 9.74 -4.84 -8.12
N TYR A 61 10.01 -3.71 -8.77
CA TYR A 61 10.09 -3.65 -10.24
C TYR A 61 11.50 -3.36 -10.77
N LYS A 62 12.55 -3.42 -9.92
CA LYS A 62 13.93 -3.08 -10.33
C LYS A 62 14.51 -4.04 -11.38
N ARG A 63 14.08 -5.29 -11.35
CA ARG A 63 14.49 -6.36 -12.29
C ARG A 63 13.29 -6.96 -13.01
N GLY A 64 12.13 -6.33 -12.86
CA GLY A 64 10.89 -6.78 -13.47
C GLY A 64 10.65 -6.15 -14.85
N PRO A 65 9.48 -6.41 -15.43
CA PRO A 65 9.10 -5.83 -16.70
C PRO A 65 8.99 -4.30 -16.62
N LEU A 66 9.22 -3.63 -17.74
CA LEU A 66 8.99 -2.20 -17.87
C LEU A 66 7.51 -1.86 -17.68
N PHE A 67 7.24 -0.63 -17.24
CA PHE A 67 5.86 -0.20 -17.09
C PHE A 67 5.13 -0.21 -18.43
N ARG A 68 3.96 -0.80 -18.43
CA ARG A 68 2.99 -0.71 -19.52
C ARG A 68 1.56 -0.87 -18.99
N VAL A 69 0.63 -0.31 -19.70
CA VAL A 69 -0.80 -0.57 -19.57
C VAL A 69 -1.13 -1.77 -20.43
N ARG A 70 -1.91 -2.72 -19.93
CA ARG A 70 -2.40 -3.83 -20.73
C ARG A 70 -3.57 -3.37 -21.61
N PRO A 71 -3.74 -3.93 -22.81
CA PRO A 71 -4.90 -3.65 -23.65
C PRO A 71 -6.21 -3.91 -22.91
N VAL A 72 -7.18 -3.00 -23.03
CA VAL A 72 -8.47 -3.09 -22.33
C VAL A 72 -9.19 -4.39 -22.64
N HIS A 73 -9.16 -4.84 -23.90
CA HIS A 73 -9.80 -6.10 -24.31
C HIS A 73 -9.21 -7.31 -23.55
N GLU A 74 -7.89 -7.38 -23.37
CA GLU A 74 -7.27 -8.47 -22.60
C GLU A 74 -7.68 -8.45 -21.11
N ILE A 75 -7.84 -7.25 -20.55
CA ILE A 75 -8.31 -7.10 -19.16
C ILE A 75 -9.78 -7.55 -19.04
N CYS A 76 -10.60 -7.22 -20.05
CA CYS A 76 -11.99 -7.67 -20.11
C CYS A 76 -12.11 -9.19 -20.26
N GLU A 77 -11.26 -9.82 -21.08
CA GLU A 77 -11.20 -11.28 -21.19
C GLU A 77 -10.81 -11.95 -19.85
N ASP A 78 -9.88 -11.33 -19.09
CA ASP A 78 -9.55 -11.82 -17.74
C ASP A 78 -10.72 -11.64 -16.75
N LEU A 79 -11.50 -10.56 -16.87
CA LEU A 79 -12.72 -10.37 -16.08
C LEU A 79 -13.81 -11.39 -16.46
N ASP A 80 -13.94 -11.76 -17.74
CA ASP A 80 -14.83 -12.82 -18.18
C ASP A 80 -14.44 -14.17 -17.60
N ALA A 81 -13.17 -14.54 -17.74
CA ALA A 81 -12.63 -15.77 -17.17
C ALA A 81 -12.80 -15.85 -15.65
N ALA A 82 -12.60 -14.73 -14.97
CA ALA A 82 -12.83 -14.63 -13.52
C ALA A 82 -14.34 -14.75 -13.18
N CYS A 83 -15.22 -14.16 -13.98
CA CYS A 83 -16.66 -14.27 -13.79
C CYS A 83 -17.12 -15.73 -13.86
N ASP A 84 -16.62 -16.48 -14.85
CA ASP A 84 -16.92 -17.91 -14.98
C ASP A 84 -16.37 -18.71 -13.78
N LEU A 85 -15.13 -18.42 -13.37
CA LEU A 85 -14.47 -19.12 -12.26
C LEU A 85 -15.17 -18.89 -10.92
N TYR A 86 -15.61 -17.68 -10.65
CA TYR A 86 -16.23 -17.27 -9.37
C TYR A 86 -17.76 -17.18 -9.45
N ASN A 87 -18.39 -17.60 -10.57
CA ASN A 87 -19.83 -17.52 -10.79
C ASN A 87 -20.40 -16.11 -10.51
N GLY A 88 -19.69 -15.06 -10.92
CA GLY A 88 -20.07 -13.67 -10.73
C GLY A 88 -20.08 -13.19 -9.27
N LYS A 89 -19.50 -13.92 -8.31
CA LYS A 89 -19.67 -13.66 -6.86
C LYS A 89 -18.57 -12.83 -6.22
N ALA A 90 -17.77 -12.06 -6.95
CA ALA A 90 -16.79 -11.17 -6.33
C ALA A 90 -17.47 -9.95 -5.67
N ARG A 91 -17.05 -9.61 -4.45
CA ARG A 91 -17.50 -8.42 -3.72
C ARG A 91 -16.53 -7.25 -3.82
N SER A 92 -15.27 -7.52 -4.12
CA SER A 92 -14.25 -6.50 -4.31
C SER A 92 -13.31 -6.90 -5.44
N LEU A 93 -12.93 -5.91 -6.24
CA LEU A 93 -11.98 -6.01 -7.33
C LEU A 93 -10.76 -5.15 -7.00
N PHE A 94 -9.59 -5.74 -7.05
CA PHE A 94 -8.34 -5.03 -6.91
C PHE A 94 -7.53 -5.14 -8.20
N LEU A 95 -7.18 -3.98 -8.76
CA LEU A 95 -6.31 -3.87 -9.93
C LEU A 95 -4.87 -3.60 -9.47
N PRO A 96 -4.08 -4.66 -9.21
CA PRO A 96 -2.74 -4.55 -8.66
C PRO A 96 -1.74 -4.01 -9.68
N ALA A 97 -0.54 -3.82 -9.26
CA ALA A 97 0.73 -3.41 -9.83
C ALA A 97 1.20 -2.06 -9.27
N GLY A 98 2.32 -1.54 -9.73
CA GLY A 98 3.01 -0.44 -9.06
C GLY A 98 2.29 0.90 -9.02
N ASN A 99 1.42 1.18 -9.99
CA ASN A 99 0.71 2.46 -10.07
C ASN A 99 -0.40 2.43 -11.14
N THR A 100 -1.49 1.74 -10.85
CA THR A 100 -2.60 1.55 -11.80
C THR A 100 -3.32 2.86 -12.13
N ILE A 101 -3.31 3.84 -11.22
CA ILE A 101 -3.87 5.18 -11.49
C ILE A 101 -3.16 5.89 -12.66
N ALA A 102 -1.96 5.47 -13.07
CA ALA A 102 -1.24 6.01 -14.22
C ALA A 102 -1.84 5.60 -15.58
N MET A 103 -2.74 4.63 -15.58
CA MET A 103 -3.49 4.20 -16.78
C MET A 103 -4.30 5.36 -17.35
N PRO A 104 -4.49 5.49 -18.68
CA PRO A 104 -5.42 6.46 -19.28
C PRO A 104 -6.79 6.38 -18.62
N THR A 105 -7.41 7.52 -18.38
CA THR A 105 -8.65 7.59 -17.59
C THR A 105 -9.79 6.82 -18.23
N GLU A 106 -9.99 6.97 -19.53
CA GLU A 106 -11.07 6.28 -20.24
C GLU A 106 -10.88 4.75 -20.23
N ASP A 107 -9.62 4.28 -20.37
CA ASP A 107 -9.31 2.86 -20.31
C ASP A 107 -9.59 2.29 -18.90
N LEU A 108 -9.14 2.99 -17.84
CA LEU A 108 -9.40 2.56 -16.48
C LEU A 108 -10.90 2.60 -16.14
N ALA A 109 -11.60 3.64 -16.60
CA ALA A 109 -13.04 3.77 -16.43
C ALA A 109 -13.81 2.63 -17.17
N ALA A 110 -13.38 2.28 -18.38
CA ALA A 110 -13.95 1.18 -19.13
C ALA A 110 -13.78 -0.15 -18.38
N VAL A 111 -12.59 -0.44 -17.85
CA VAL A 111 -12.33 -1.62 -17.03
C VAL A 111 -13.19 -1.64 -15.76
N CYS A 112 -13.32 -0.52 -15.07
CA CYS A 112 -14.16 -0.42 -13.86
C CYS A 112 -15.63 -0.68 -14.17
N ARG A 113 -16.19 -0.05 -15.21
CA ARG A 113 -17.57 -0.26 -15.65
C ARG A 113 -17.82 -1.72 -16.07
N TYR A 114 -16.89 -2.30 -16.82
CA TYR A 114 -16.99 -3.69 -17.25
C TYR A 114 -16.98 -4.66 -16.07
N GLY A 115 -16.07 -4.43 -15.10
CA GLY A 115 -16.02 -5.20 -13.86
C GLY A 115 -17.34 -5.13 -13.07
N ALA A 116 -17.94 -3.95 -12.95
CA ALA A 116 -19.22 -3.76 -12.28
C ALA A 116 -20.38 -4.51 -12.98
N VAL A 117 -20.37 -4.58 -14.32
CA VAL A 117 -21.36 -5.35 -15.11
C VAL A 117 -21.17 -6.86 -14.89
N LYS A 118 -19.92 -7.34 -14.92
CA LYS A 118 -19.62 -8.79 -14.77
C LYS A 118 -19.84 -9.31 -13.34
N PHE A 119 -19.69 -8.45 -12.36
CA PHE A 119 -19.86 -8.77 -10.93
C PHE A 119 -20.91 -7.84 -10.29
N PRO A 120 -22.21 -8.10 -10.45
CA PRO A 120 -23.27 -7.22 -9.94
C PRO A 120 -23.25 -7.01 -8.42
N GLY A 121 -22.61 -7.93 -7.67
CA GLY A 121 -22.40 -7.82 -6.22
C GLY A 121 -21.17 -7.02 -5.81
N LEU A 122 -20.47 -6.39 -6.77
CA LEU A 122 -19.23 -5.67 -6.51
C LEU A 122 -19.49 -4.39 -5.69
N GLN A 123 -18.87 -4.32 -4.52
CA GLN A 123 -19.00 -3.20 -3.57
C GLN A 123 -17.80 -2.25 -3.61
N ARG A 124 -16.65 -2.74 -4.12
CA ARG A 124 -15.41 -1.96 -4.12
C ARG A 124 -14.53 -2.32 -5.30
N ILE A 125 -14.04 -1.27 -5.97
CA ILE A 125 -12.94 -1.35 -6.93
C ILE A 125 -11.77 -0.55 -6.38
N THR A 126 -10.61 -1.17 -6.27
CA THR A 126 -9.41 -0.59 -5.67
C THR A 126 -8.25 -0.59 -6.65
N VAL A 127 -7.43 0.46 -6.62
CA VAL A 127 -6.19 0.57 -7.39
C VAL A 127 -5.03 1.02 -6.51
N TYR A 128 -3.79 0.78 -6.96
CA TYR A 128 -2.64 1.51 -6.46
C TYR A 128 -2.47 2.84 -7.21
N GLY A 129 -2.01 3.85 -6.46
CA GLY A 129 -1.70 5.17 -7.00
C GLY A 129 -0.46 5.80 -6.37
N SER A 130 0.01 6.86 -6.98
CA SER A 130 1.02 7.76 -6.41
C SER A 130 0.66 9.22 -6.68
N SER A 131 1.06 10.10 -5.76
CA SER A 131 0.64 11.50 -5.74
C SER A 131 0.90 12.25 -7.06
N PRO A 132 2.08 12.13 -7.73
CA PRO A 132 2.30 12.82 -8.99
C PRO A 132 1.32 12.43 -10.11
N TYR A 133 0.92 11.15 -10.16
CA TYR A 133 -0.02 10.68 -11.18
C TYR A 133 -1.47 11.05 -10.85
N ILE A 134 -1.82 11.14 -9.56
CA ILE A 134 -3.13 11.66 -9.11
C ILE A 134 -3.25 13.14 -9.45
N VAL A 135 -2.24 13.96 -9.14
CA VAL A 135 -2.20 15.38 -9.48
C VAL A 135 -2.29 15.58 -10.99
N LYS A 136 -1.55 14.78 -11.77
CA LYS A 136 -1.59 14.84 -13.23
C LYS A 136 -2.98 14.59 -13.82
N LYS A 137 -3.76 13.66 -13.21
CA LYS A 137 -5.16 13.42 -13.64
C LYS A 137 -6.07 14.61 -13.40
N GLY A 138 -5.90 15.27 -12.30
CA GLY A 138 -6.78 16.38 -11.95
C GLY A 138 -8.17 15.94 -11.45
N PRO A 139 -8.96 16.89 -10.93
CA PRO A 139 -10.28 16.60 -10.34
C PRO A 139 -11.29 15.99 -11.33
N ALA A 140 -11.30 16.48 -12.58
CA ALA A 140 -12.27 16.03 -13.59
C ALA A 140 -12.09 14.54 -13.92
N GLU A 141 -10.84 14.09 -14.15
CA GLU A 141 -10.58 12.67 -14.44
C GLU A 141 -10.86 11.77 -13.23
N LEU A 142 -10.60 12.26 -12.00
CA LEU A 142 -10.94 11.51 -10.78
C LEU A 142 -12.45 11.37 -10.62
N ALA A 143 -13.25 12.38 -10.99
CA ALA A 143 -14.71 12.30 -11.00
C ALA A 143 -15.20 11.23 -12.00
N VAL A 144 -14.67 11.20 -13.22
CA VAL A 144 -14.96 10.16 -14.23
C VAL A 144 -14.65 8.76 -13.68
N LEU A 145 -13.51 8.59 -13.01
CA LEU A 145 -13.15 7.31 -12.40
C LEU A 145 -14.09 6.92 -11.26
N ARG A 146 -14.51 7.88 -10.44
CA ARG A 146 -15.48 7.65 -9.35
C ARG A 146 -16.84 7.21 -9.92
N GLU A 147 -17.34 7.86 -10.93
CA GLU A 147 -18.58 7.51 -11.63
C GLU A 147 -18.49 6.12 -12.29
N ALA A 148 -17.32 5.76 -12.79
CA ALA A 148 -17.06 4.43 -13.35
C ALA A 148 -16.99 3.31 -12.30
N GLY A 149 -17.05 3.64 -10.99
CA GLY A 149 -17.06 2.68 -9.89
C GLY A 149 -15.75 2.55 -9.11
N LEU A 150 -14.68 3.30 -9.48
CA LEU A 150 -13.48 3.35 -8.65
C LEU A 150 -13.82 3.90 -7.28
N SER A 151 -13.61 3.10 -6.24
CA SER A 151 -14.06 3.46 -4.89
C SER A 151 -12.94 3.61 -3.87
N ARG A 152 -11.74 3.09 -4.16
CA ARG A 152 -10.58 3.22 -3.27
C ARG A 152 -9.26 3.34 -4.04
N VAL A 153 -8.37 4.19 -3.53
CA VAL A 153 -6.97 4.27 -3.99
C VAL A 153 -6.02 4.02 -2.82
N HIS A 154 -5.10 3.08 -2.99
CA HIS A 154 -3.97 2.87 -2.10
C HIS A 154 -2.78 3.70 -2.59
N VAL A 155 -2.28 4.61 -1.76
CA VAL A 155 -1.18 5.53 -2.11
C VAL A 155 0.02 5.28 -1.22
N GLY A 156 1.16 5.01 -1.83
CA GLY A 156 2.44 5.04 -1.13
C GLY A 156 2.81 6.48 -0.79
N PHE A 157 2.41 6.94 0.38
CA PHE A 157 2.74 8.26 0.93
C PHE A 157 4.17 8.29 1.48
N GLU A 158 4.52 7.29 2.26
CA GLU A 158 5.78 6.92 2.90
C GLU A 158 6.27 7.92 3.96
N SER A 159 6.22 9.22 3.72
CA SER A 159 6.69 10.30 4.61
C SER A 159 6.03 11.63 4.25
N GLY A 160 5.85 12.50 5.26
CA GLY A 160 5.52 13.92 5.09
C GLY A 160 6.74 14.85 5.15
N ASP A 161 7.95 14.30 5.31
CA ASP A 161 9.19 15.07 5.39
C ASP A 161 9.89 15.13 4.03
N ASP A 162 9.95 16.31 3.43
CA ASP A 162 10.52 16.53 2.09
C ASP A 162 11.97 16.07 1.96
N GLU A 163 12.78 16.24 2.99
CA GLU A 163 14.17 15.78 2.97
C GLU A 163 14.26 14.26 2.99
N THR A 164 13.41 13.57 3.78
CA THR A 164 13.30 12.12 3.75
C THR A 164 12.85 11.64 2.37
N LEU A 165 11.80 12.24 1.80
CA LEU A 165 11.31 11.91 0.45
C LEU A 165 12.39 12.07 -0.61
N ARG A 166 13.19 13.16 -0.52
CA ARG A 166 14.32 13.43 -1.43
C ARG A 166 15.42 12.36 -1.29
N ARG A 167 15.83 12.05 -0.04
CA ARG A 167 16.89 11.04 0.24
C ARG A 167 16.53 9.65 -0.27
N VAL A 168 15.27 9.28 -0.16
CA VAL A 168 14.80 7.97 -0.64
C VAL A 168 14.35 8.00 -2.12
N MET A 169 14.54 9.12 -2.79
CA MET A 169 14.19 9.30 -4.21
C MET A 169 12.72 8.96 -4.49
N LYS A 170 11.80 9.44 -3.64
CA LYS A 170 10.36 9.15 -3.79
C LYS A 170 9.74 9.88 -5.00
N GLY A 171 10.33 11.00 -5.42
CA GLY A 171 9.90 11.75 -6.60
C GLY A 171 8.64 12.56 -6.40
N THR A 172 8.36 12.98 -5.19
CA THR A 172 7.25 13.86 -4.79
C THR A 172 7.65 14.65 -3.55
N ARG A 173 6.87 15.69 -3.23
CA ARG A 173 6.99 16.50 -2.01
C ARG A 173 5.72 16.38 -1.17
N ALA A 174 5.80 16.73 0.11
CA ALA A 174 4.67 16.71 1.03
C ALA A 174 3.49 17.55 0.51
N SER A 175 3.75 18.73 -0.03
CA SER A 175 2.72 19.62 -0.61
C SER A 175 1.96 18.95 -1.76
N GLU A 176 2.64 18.26 -2.68
CA GLU A 176 2.04 17.52 -3.79
C GLU A 176 1.23 16.32 -3.27
N GLN A 177 1.71 15.64 -2.22
CA GLN A 177 0.99 14.53 -1.59
C GLN A 177 -0.30 15.02 -0.91
N ILE A 178 -0.25 16.17 -0.23
CA ILE A 178 -1.43 16.80 0.37
C ILE A 178 -2.43 17.18 -0.72
N GLN A 179 -1.98 17.81 -1.80
CA GLN A 179 -2.84 18.14 -2.94
C GLN A 179 -3.51 16.89 -3.53
N ALA A 180 -2.72 15.84 -3.84
CA ALA A 180 -3.23 14.59 -4.38
C ALA A 180 -4.27 13.94 -3.46
N GLY A 181 -3.98 13.89 -2.16
CA GLY A 181 -4.89 13.31 -1.17
C GLY A 181 -6.22 14.04 -1.09
N ARG A 182 -6.18 15.37 -1.03
CA ARG A 182 -7.39 16.22 -1.03
C ARG A 182 -8.22 16.04 -2.32
N MET A 183 -7.58 15.92 -3.47
CA MET A 183 -8.27 15.67 -4.73
C MET A 183 -9.00 14.33 -4.75
N VAL A 184 -8.37 13.25 -4.26
CA VAL A 184 -9.00 11.93 -4.14
C VAL A 184 -10.21 11.98 -3.20
N LYS A 185 -10.07 12.64 -2.04
CA LYS A 185 -11.16 12.81 -1.08
C LYS A 185 -12.30 13.63 -1.65
N ALA A 186 -12.00 14.74 -2.33
CA ALA A 186 -13.01 15.61 -2.96
C ALA A 186 -13.78 14.88 -4.08
N ALA A 187 -13.16 13.93 -4.77
CA ALA A 187 -13.82 13.08 -5.75
C ALA A 187 -14.72 12.00 -5.12
N GLY A 188 -14.78 11.88 -3.79
CA GLY A 188 -15.55 10.84 -3.09
C GLY A 188 -14.96 9.44 -3.21
N ILE A 189 -13.65 9.34 -3.50
CA ILE A 189 -12.90 8.09 -3.54
C ILE A 189 -12.20 7.89 -2.20
N GLN A 190 -12.32 6.70 -1.60
CA GLN A 190 -11.63 6.37 -0.36
C GLN A 190 -10.11 6.40 -0.56
N LEU A 191 -9.41 7.05 0.36
CA LEU A 191 -7.97 7.18 0.35
C LEU A 191 -7.31 6.35 1.45
N SER A 192 -6.40 5.46 1.07
CA SER A 192 -5.59 4.68 1.99
C SER A 192 -4.11 5.02 1.79
N LEU A 193 -3.50 5.65 2.80
CA LEU A 193 -2.09 6.05 2.78
C LEU A 193 -1.20 4.99 3.44
N TYR A 194 -0.08 4.67 2.79
CA TYR A 194 0.97 3.86 3.39
C TYR A 194 2.10 4.75 3.89
N VAL A 195 2.51 4.56 5.13
CA VAL A 195 3.63 5.24 5.79
C VAL A 195 4.70 4.20 6.13
N ILE A 196 5.97 4.53 5.89
CA ILE A 196 7.09 3.66 6.24
C ILE A 196 7.80 4.22 7.46
N LEU A 197 7.57 3.60 8.63
CA LEU A 197 8.29 3.90 9.86
C LEU A 197 9.79 3.63 9.68
N GLY A 198 10.62 4.52 10.19
CA GLY A 198 12.08 4.43 10.08
C GLY A 198 12.66 4.91 8.76
N LEU A 199 11.83 5.43 7.83
CA LEU A 199 12.30 5.87 6.52
C LEU A 199 13.24 7.08 6.58
N GLY A 200 13.14 7.91 7.63
CA GLY A 200 14.03 9.04 7.90
C GLY A 200 15.39 8.63 8.45
N GLY A 201 15.58 7.36 8.84
CA GLY A 201 16.74 6.92 9.60
C GLY A 201 16.79 7.55 11.00
N ILE A 202 17.83 7.21 11.78
CA ILE A 202 17.98 7.73 13.15
C ILE A 202 18.01 9.26 13.18
N GLU A 203 18.65 9.88 12.19
CA GLU A 203 18.91 11.32 12.15
C GLU A 203 17.64 12.16 11.98
N ARG A 204 16.60 11.60 11.35
CA ARG A 204 15.37 12.33 11.02
C ARG A 204 14.10 11.73 11.58
N SER A 205 14.20 10.68 12.40
CA SER A 205 13.03 9.92 12.89
C SER A 205 11.95 10.84 13.48
N ARG A 206 12.30 11.73 14.40
CA ARG A 206 11.33 12.66 15.01
C ARG A 206 10.73 13.62 13.99
N VAL A 207 11.55 14.22 13.12
CA VAL A 207 11.07 15.15 12.08
C VAL A 207 10.16 14.42 11.10
N HIS A 208 10.54 13.21 10.70
CA HIS A 208 9.73 12.34 9.86
C HIS A 208 8.35 12.07 10.49
N ALA A 209 8.30 11.69 11.77
CA ALA A 209 7.05 11.43 12.49
C ALA A 209 6.14 12.67 12.51
N LEU A 210 6.66 13.83 12.95
CA LEU A 210 5.88 15.06 13.10
C LEU A 210 5.39 15.59 11.75
N LYS A 211 6.26 15.65 10.73
CA LYS A 211 5.88 16.11 9.39
C LYS A 211 4.92 15.16 8.69
N THR A 212 5.01 13.86 8.97
CA THR A 212 4.07 12.87 8.47
C THR A 212 2.70 13.06 9.09
N ALA A 213 2.61 13.25 10.41
CA ALA A 213 1.34 13.55 11.09
C ALA A 213 0.71 14.86 10.59
N GLU A 214 1.51 15.93 10.46
CA GLU A 214 1.06 17.22 9.90
C GLU A 214 0.42 17.05 8.51
N ALA A 215 1.07 16.34 7.62
CA ALA A 215 0.56 16.12 6.27
C ALA A 215 -0.68 15.21 6.25
N ILE A 216 -0.72 14.18 7.09
CA ILE A 216 -1.89 13.28 7.22
C ILE A 216 -3.09 14.07 7.76
N ASN A 217 -2.92 14.91 8.77
CA ASN A 217 -3.98 15.78 9.29
C ASN A 217 -4.50 16.75 8.21
N ALA A 218 -3.61 17.25 7.34
CA ALA A 218 -4.02 18.14 6.24
C ALA A 218 -4.79 17.42 5.11
N ILE A 219 -4.66 16.10 5.00
CA ILE A 219 -5.31 15.25 3.99
C ILE A 219 -6.62 14.65 4.51
N GLU A 220 -6.66 14.24 5.77
CA GLU A 220 -7.75 13.47 6.40
C GLU A 220 -8.11 12.18 5.63
N PRO A 221 -7.13 11.25 5.44
CA PRO A 221 -7.39 10.03 4.69
C PRO A 221 -8.32 9.08 5.44
N ASP A 222 -9.04 8.21 4.72
CA ASP A 222 -9.91 7.21 5.36
C ASP A 222 -9.11 6.15 6.11
N PHE A 223 -7.88 5.84 5.62
CA PHE A 223 -7.00 4.83 6.22
C PHE A 223 -5.55 5.30 6.23
N VAL A 224 -4.87 5.09 7.35
CA VAL A 224 -3.41 5.18 7.49
C VAL A 224 -2.85 3.80 7.82
N ARG A 225 -1.95 3.29 6.98
CA ARG A 225 -1.35 1.98 7.14
C ARG A 225 0.14 2.11 7.39
N LEU A 226 0.56 1.69 8.58
CA LEU A 226 1.96 1.74 8.98
C LEU A 226 2.70 0.47 8.52
N ARG A 227 3.91 0.66 8.03
CA ARG A 227 4.88 -0.39 7.75
C ARG A 227 6.23 0.00 8.29
N THR A 228 6.91 -0.91 8.96
CA THR A 228 8.31 -0.67 9.36
C THR A 228 9.24 -0.92 8.18
N LEU A 229 10.20 -0.03 8.00
CA LEU A 229 11.25 -0.17 7.01
C LEU A 229 12.03 -1.47 7.21
N VAL A 230 11.93 -2.35 6.24
CA VAL A 230 12.77 -3.55 6.12
C VAL A 230 13.65 -3.36 4.88
N PRO A 231 14.97 -3.30 5.05
CA PRO A 231 15.87 -3.18 3.91
C PRO A 231 15.66 -4.35 2.94
N LYS A 232 15.63 -4.05 1.66
CA LYS A 232 15.41 -5.06 0.62
C LYS A 232 16.70 -5.30 -0.17
N ILE A 233 16.94 -6.55 -0.56
CA ILE A 233 18.06 -6.89 -1.47
C ILE A 233 17.95 -6.06 -2.76
N ASN A 234 19.09 -5.82 -3.39
CA ASN A 234 19.18 -5.11 -4.67
C ASN A 234 18.62 -3.67 -4.65
N THR A 235 18.57 -3.03 -3.47
CA THR A 235 18.16 -1.64 -3.35
C THR A 235 19.34 -0.73 -3.04
N LEU A 236 19.25 0.52 -3.51
CA LEU A 236 20.24 1.55 -3.20
C LEU A 236 20.27 1.83 -1.69
N LEU A 237 19.10 1.78 -1.01
CA LEU A 237 19.02 1.99 0.42
C LEU A 237 19.82 0.95 1.21
N LEU A 238 19.72 -0.34 0.84
CA LEU A 238 20.55 -1.39 1.47
C LEU A 238 22.05 -1.13 1.27
N HIS A 239 22.44 -0.66 0.08
CA HIS A 239 23.82 -0.28 -0.17
C HIS A 239 24.26 0.89 0.74
N GLN A 240 23.42 1.91 0.91
CA GLN A 240 23.68 3.05 1.82
C GLN A 240 23.81 2.58 3.27
N ILE A 241 22.98 1.64 3.72
CA ILE A 241 23.08 1.03 5.06
C ILE A 241 24.42 0.34 5.24
N LYS A 242 24.81 -0.53 4.30
CA LYS A 242 26.09 -1.24 4.34
C LYS A 242 27.32 -0.31 4.33
N LYS A 243 27.18 0.89 3.77
CA LYS A 243 28.23 1.93 3.76
C LYS A 243 28.16 2.87 4.97
N GLY A 244 27.27 2.63 5.93
CA GLY A 244 27.09 3.49 7.11
C GLY A 244 26.48 4.87 6.81
N ARG A 245 25.95 5.09 5.60
CA ARG A 245 25.34 6.37 5.16
C ARG A 245 23.87 6.49 5.52
N PHE A 246 23.25 5.40 5.98
CA PHE A 246 21.89 5.36 6.50
C PHE A 246 21.87 4.42 7.71
N ARG A 247 21.39 4.91 8.84
CA ARG A 247 21.27 4.13 10.07
C ARG A 247 19.80 3.81 10.34
N LEU A 248 19.51 2.49 10.43
CA LEU A 248 18.18 1.99 10.75
C LEU A 248 17.81 2.29 12.20
N LEU A 249 16.51 2.44 12.43
CA LEU A 249 15.96 2.47 13.79
C LEU A 249 16.01 1.08 14.43
N SER A 250 16.27 1.06 15.74
CA SER A 250 15.99 -0.11 16.57
C SER A 250 14.47 -0.30 16.74
N PRO A 251 14.00 -1.45 17.27
CA PRO A 251 12.59 -1.64 17.60
C PRO A 251 12.03 -0.54 18.49
N SER A 252 12.70 -0.22 19.61
CA SER A 252 12.27 0.83 20.53
C SER A 252 12.28 2.22 19.88
N GLN A 253 13.25 2.53 19.03
CA GLN A 253 13.26 3.79 18.27
C GLN A 253 12.10 3.85 17.25
N THR A 254 11.74 2.73 16.64
CA THR A 254 10.57 2.66 15.74
C THR A 254 9.26 2.86 16.50
N LEU A 255 9.14 2.28 17.70
CA LEU A 255 7.99 2.51 18.58
C LEU A 255 7.92 3.97 19.05
N MET A 256 9.05 4.58 19.37
CA MET A 256 9.09 6.00 19.72
C MET A 256 8.69 6.90 18.56
N GLU A 257 9.10 6.57 17.33
CA GLU A 257 8.64 7.27 16.12
C GLU A 257 7.12 7.12 15.92
N THR A 258 6.59 5.92 16.14
CA THR A 258 5.16 5.66 16.11
C THR A 258 4.42 6.48 17.17
N ARG A 259 4.96 6.57 18.37
CA ARG A 259 4.41 7.36 19.47
C ARG A 259 4.30 8.84 19.12
N TRP A 260 5.40 9.45 18.63
CA TRP A 260 5.38 10.84 18.20
C TRP A 260 4.39 11.11 17.08
N MET A 261 4.26 10.18 16.14
CA MET A 261 3.27 10.29 15.06
C MET A 261 1.84 10.25 15.62
N LEU A 262 1.52 9.27 16.47
CA LEU A 262 0.19 9.12 17.09
C LEU A 262 -0.19 10.32 17.95
N GLU A 263 0.74 10.87 18.74
CA GLU A 263 0.50 12.07 19.55
C GLU A 263 0.00 13.26 18.71
N ASN A 264 0.49 13.36 17.48
CA ASN A 264 0.23 14.49 16.58
C ASN A 264 -0.78 14.20 15.48
N LEU A 265 -1.40 12.99 15.46
CA LEU A 265 -2.51 12.67 14.56
C LEU A 265 -3.84 13.06 15.20
N ASP A 266 -4.52 14.05 14.62
CA ASP A 266 -5.78 14.59 15.12
C ASP A 266 -6.97 14.41 14.16
N CYS A 267 -6.72 13.91 12.93
CA CYS A 267 -7.75 13.69 11.93
C CYS A 267 -8.54 12.40 12.16
N HIS A 268 -9.75 12.35 11.61
CA HIS A 268 -10.56 11.14 11.59
C HIS A 268 -10.05 10.15 10.55
N THR A 269 -9.44 9.05 11.01
CA THR A 269 -8.88 8.01 10.15
C THR A 269 -8.87 6.65 10.84
N MET A 270 -8.89 5.57 10.06
CA MET A 270 -8.62 4.23 10.57
C MET A 270 -7.12 3.96 10.47
N LEU A 271 -6.44 3.87 11.60
CA LEU A 271 -5.05 3.44 11.66
C LEU A 271 -4.97 1.91 11.65
N ALA A 272 -4.05 1.34 10.88
CA ALA A 272 -3.73 -0.08 10.88
C ALA A 272 -2.21 -0.30 10.80
N SER A 273 -1.67 -1.12 11.70
CA SER A 273 -0.26 -1.52 11.77
C SER A 273 -0.14 -3.05 11.79
N ASP A 274 -1.04 -3.73 11.07
CA ASP A 274 -1.21 -5.19 11.00
C ASP A 274 -0.20 -5.90 10.08
N HIS A 275 0.80 -5.19 9.55
CA HIS A 275 1.75 -5.77 8.63
C HIS A 275 2.90 -6.49 9.38
N TYR A 276 3.30 -7.68 8.89
CA TYR A 276 4.34 -8.54 9.51
C TYR A 276 5.71 -7.85 9.71
N THR A 277 5.97 -6.73 9.02
CA THR A 277 7.19 -5.95 9.22
C THR A 277 7.17 -5.09 10.48
N ASN A 278 6.01 -4.87 11.08
CA ASN A 278 5.87 -4.03 12.26
C ASN A 278 6.31 -4.75 13.52
N TYR A 279 6.72 -4.00 14.53
CA TYR A 279 7.10 -4.50 15.85
C TYR A 279 5.91 -4.60 16.78
N LEU A 280 4.83 -3.89 16.49
CA LEU A 280 3.61 -3.86 17.27
C LEU A 280 2.41 -3.79 16.31
N ASP A 281 1.43 -4.66 16.52
CA ASP A 281 0.15 -4.56 15.85
C ASP A 281 -0.73 -3.53 16.57
N LEU A 282 -1.10 -2.48 15.85
CA LEU A 282 -1.94 -1.39 16.31
C LEU A 282 -3.05 -1.17 15.30
N SER A 283 -4.28 -1.25 15.74
CA SER A 283 -5.43 -0.92 14.91
C SER A 283 -6.48 -0.18 15.74
N GLY A 284 -6.98 0.93 15.19
CA GLY A 284 -7.97 1.75 15.87
C GLY A 284 -8.41 2.93 15.04
N ARG A 285 -9.54 3.49 15.45
CA ARG A 285 -10.11 4.71 14.86
C ARG A 285 -9.56 5.92 15.60
N LEU A 286 -9.03 6.88 14.87
CA LEU A 286 -8.61 8.17 15.43
C LEU A 286 -9.71 9.22 15.19
N PRO A 287 -9.90 10.17 16.14
CA PRO A 287 -9.14 10.31 17.39
C PRO A 287 -9.59 9.39 18.55
N GLU A 288 -10.70 8.67 18.42
CA GLU A 288 -11.41 7.98 19.52
C GLU A 288 -10.51 6.97 20.26
N ASP A 289 -9.71 6.20 19.53
CA ASP A 289 -8.82 5.18 20.11
C ASP A 289 -7.41 5.70 20.46
N LYS A 290 -7.13 7.00 20.27
CA LYS A 290 -5.76 7.58 20.39
C LYS A 290 -5.10 7.23 21.72
N GLY A 291 -5.80 7.42 22.85
CA GLY A 291 -5.29 7.08 24.18
C GLY A 291 -4.91 5.61 24.29
N ARG A 292 -5.81 4.71 23.91
CA ARG A 292 -5.57 3.26 23.94
C ARG A 292 -4.37 2.84 23.08
N LEU A 293 -4.20 3.46 21.92
CA LEU A 293 -3.07 3.19 21.03
C LEU A 293 -1.75 3.68 21.60
N LEU A 294 -1.72 4.88 22.22
CA LEU A 294 -0.55 5.41 22.91
C LEU A 294 -0.15 4.52 24.09
N ASP A 295 -1.10 4.11 24.92
CA ASP A 295 -0.85 3.19 26.05
C ASP A 295 -0.27 1.84 25.57
N ALA A 296 -0.71 1.35 24.42
CA ALA A 296 -0.17 0.12 23.85
C ALA A 296 1.29 0.29 23.40
N VAL A 297 1.63 1.44 22.80
CA VAL A 297 3.01 1.78 22.44
C VAL A 297 3.88 1.93 23.68
N ASP A 298 3.41 2.65 24.70
CA ASP A 298 4.15 2.88 25.95
C ASP A 298 4.46 1.56 26.67
N ARG A 299 3.50 0.65 26.78
CA ARG A 299 3.75 -0.72 27.30
C ARG A 299 4.76 -1.51 26.45
N ALA A 300 4.73 -1.35 25.12
CA ALA A 300 5.67 -2.04 24.25
C ALA A 300 7.08 -1.47 24.31
N LEU A 301 7.25 -0.21 24.65
CA LEU A 301 8.56 0.41 24.90
C LEU A 301 9.30 -0.18 26.11
N GLU A 302 8.57 -0.78 27.06
CA GLU A 302 9.11 -1.46 28.22
C GLU A 302 9.48 -2.93 27.96
N TRP A 303 9.22 -3.43 26.75
CA TRP A 303 9.50 -4.83 26.41
C TRP A 303 11.00 -5.10 26.29
N GLU A 304 11.40 -6.28 26.78
CA GLU A 304 12.73 -6.80 26.52
C GLU A 304 13.00 -6.94 25.01
N PRO A 305 14.22 -6.62 24.54
CA PRO A 305 14.55 -6.69 23.11
C PRO A 305 14.25 -8.05 22.43
N SER A 306 14.32 -9.14 23.17
CA SER A 306 14.03 -10.50 22.70
C SER A 306 12.57 -10.73 22.32
N ARG A 307 11.66 -9.87 22.78
CA ARG A 307 10.23 -9.93 22.52
C ARG A 307 9.85 -9.37 21.14
N PHE A 308 10.73 -8.56 20.55
CA PHE A 308 10.51 -8.03 19.21
C PHE A 308 10.92 -9.06 18.14
N ARG A 309 10.25 -8.98 16.99
CA ARG A 309 10.69 -9.79 15.86
C ARG A 309 12.17 -9.53 15.53
N PRO A 310 12.94 -10.54 15.10
CA PRO A 310 14.32 -10.34 14.73
C PRO A 310 14.47 -9.43 13.50
N PHE A 311 15.63 -8.81 13.36
CA PHE A 311 16.01 -8.12 12.14
C PHE A 311 16.11 -9.10 10.97
N PHE A 312 15.66 -8.68 9.80
CA PHE A 312 15.84 -9.43 8.56
C PHE A 312 16.00 -8.49 7.36
N ILE A 313 16.60 -9.00 6.30
CA ILE A 313 16.67 -8.34 4.99
C ILE A 313 15.64 -9.01 4.09
N GLY A 314 14.71 -8.21 3.58
CA GLY A 314 13.66 -8.74 2.72
C GLY A 314 14.19 -9.13 1.34
N THR A 315 13.75 -10.29 0.87
CA THR A 315 14.09 -10.85 -0.45
C THR A 315 12.99 -10.63 -1.48
N GLN A 316 11.84 -10.16 -1.01
CA GLN A 316 10.66 -9.83 -1.82
C GLN A 316 10.10 -8.47 -1.41
#